data_78d916bbe92075b01f21510818811593
#
_entry.id   78d916bbe92075b01f21510818811593
#
_cell.length_a   1.000
_cell.length_b   1.000
_cell.length_c   1.000
_cell.angle_alpha   90.00
_cell.angle_beta   90.00
_cell.angle_gamma   90.00
#
_symmetry.space_group_name_H-M   'P 1'
#
loop_
_entity.id
_entity.type
_entity.pdbx_description
1 polymer ?
#
loop_
_entity_poly.entity_id
_entity_poly.type
_entity_poly.pdbx_seq_one_letter_code
_entity_poly.pdbx_strand_id
1 'polypeptide(L)'
;MYYLFHQPLHFIVAGYLYLTGSALWESTAAAAEGLQYLSLFYVTTASVFAAFILRELRLPQKIFYAGILLFMFNPTLFLFSGYISDDTPAVMWSIIAVYFLFRWYKTEKSLYILAAAAGFGFGVLTKLSVLMAVPAIISLFLCKISTSEGKRTDIFADLCLFVIIAVPLSLGWVIRNHILYDMQFYNIPDTSPWGQNFKYQTLGERIFDFSQISKPFINAPTAVDANIWLAMIKTELFGEWDMSIGNVFIYVPAKLFYLLNIFLKICTVAGILYLLHQAATDKSSRNKPFVWFFIVLYITLWGYSFKYAMDYPYVCSTDYRLFAQLILPETAILCLCAARILRSGCRKSSFPTHIWQKAATNFLPVAALLYALLSAFIYVYGL
;
A
#
# COMPACT_ATOMS: atom_id res chain seq x y z
N MET A 1 -21.44 -8.02 -18.77
CA MET A 1 -21.29 -6.65 -18.22
C MET A 1 -20.27 -6.55 -17.08
N TYR A 2 -20.24 -7.49 -16.13
CA TYR A 2 -19.32 -7.48 -14.97
C TYR A 2 -17.85 -7.20 -15.34
N TYR A 3 -17.31 -7.85 -16.37
CA TYR A 3 -15.92 -7.68 -16.80
C TYR A 3 -15.54 -6.29 -17.32
N LEU A 4 -16.52 -5.46 -17.74
CA LEU A 4 -16.27 -4.10 -18.21
C LEU A 4 -15.93 -3.11 -17.08
N PHE A 5 -16.24 -3.46 -15.82
CA PHE A 5 -15.87 -2.65 -14.66
C PHE A 5 -14.37 -2.75 -14.32
N HIS A 6 -13.74 -3.89 -14.66
CA HIS A 6 -12.32 -4.06 -14.44
C HIS A 6 -11.53 -3.22 -15.43
N GLN A 7 -10.46 -2.62 -14.94
CA GLN A 7 -9.53 -1.86 -15.75
C GLN A 7 -8.73 -2.79 -16.66
N PRO A 8 -8.49 -2.44 -17.94
CA PRO A 8 -8.09 -3.41 -18.95
C PRO A 8 -6.61 -3.78 -18.94
N LEU A 9 -5.71 -2.94 -18.39
CA LEU A 9 -4.28 -3.07 -18.64
C LEU A 9 -3.72 -4.42 -18.21
N HIS A 10 -4.01 -4.84 -16.96
CA HIS A 10 -3.51 -6.12 -16.47
C HIS A 10 -4.03 -7.30 -17.31
N PHE A 11 -5.32 -7.30 -17.62
CA PHE A 11 -5.95 -8.40 -18.38
C PHE A 11 -5.44 -8.47 -19.84
N ILE A 12 -5.12 -7.34 -20.45
CA ILE A 12 -4.49 -7.31 -21.77
C ILE A 12 -3.11 -7.94 -21.73
N VAL A 13 -2.26 -7.51 -20.77
CA VAL A 13 -0.91 -8.05 -20.63
C VAL A 13 -0.92 -9.53 -20.27
N ALA A 14 -1.71 -9.93 -19.27
CA ALA A 14 -1.83 -11.31 -18.84
C ALA A 14 -2.42 -12.20 -19.94
N GLY A 15 -3.47 -11.73 -20.63
CA GLY A 15 -4.08 -12.44 -21.76
C GLY A 15 -3.12 -12.67 -22.92
N TYR A 16 -2.32 -11.64 -23.27
CA TYR A 16 -1.31 -11.77 -24.32
C TYR A 16 -0.23 -12.80 -23.95
N LEU A 17 0.27 -12.72 -22.71
CA LEU A 17 1.26 -13.69 -22.21
C LEU A 17 0.70 -15.12 -22.11
N TYR A 18 -0.56 -15.26 -21.70
CA TYR A 18 -1.22 -16.56 -21.68
C TYR A 18 -1.36 -17.16 -23.09
N LEU A 19 -1.82 -16.39 -24.05
CA LEU A 19 -2.00 -16.85 -25.44
C LEU A 19 -0.64 -17.21 -26.09
N THR A 20 0.38 -16.39 -25.88
CA THR A 20 1.72 -16.68 -26.41
C THR A 20 2.34 -17.88 -25.71
N GLY A 21 2.20 -17.98 -24.39
CA GLY A 21 2.70 -19.11 -23.60
C GLY A 21 2.02 -20.43 -23.98
N SER A 22 0.68 -20.43 -24.14
CA SER A 22 -0.06 -21.63 -24.54
C SER A 22 0.33 -22.13 -25.93
N ALA A 23 0.63 -21.20 -26.85
CA ALA A 23 1.12 -21.53 -28.19
C ALA A 23 2.56 -22.09 -28.18
N LEU A 24 3.42 -21.60 -27.28
CA LEU A 24 4.81 -22.02 -27.20
C LEU A 24 5.00 -23.35 -26.44
N TRP A 25 4.22 -23.55 -25.38
CA TRP A 25 4.39 -24.73 -24.50
C TRP A 25 3.37 -25.84 -24.74
N GLU A 26 2.47 -25.64 -25.69
CA GLU A 26 1.40 -26.63 -26.05
C GLU A 26 0.59 -27.10 -24.81
N SER A 27 0.60 -26.28 -23.71
CA SER A 27 -0.04 -26.59 -22.43
C SER A 27 -0.64 -25.33 -21.83
N THR A 28 -1.97 -25.37 -21.63
CA THR A 28 -2.70 -24.29 -20.97
C THR A 28 -2.37 -24.17 -19.48
N ALA A 29 -2.05 -25.29 -18.83
CA ALA A 29 -1.63 -25.30 -17.44
C ALA A 29 -0.27 -24.59 -17.25
N ALA A 30 0.74 -24.93 -18.08
CA ALA A 30 2.04 -24.29 -18.05
C ALA A 30 1.94 -22.78 -18.36
N ALA A 31 1.05 -22.39 -19.28
CA ALA A 31 0.81 -20.97 -19.57
C ALA A 31 0.18 -20.23 -18.39
N ALA A 32 -0.74 -20.87 -17.67
CA ALA A 32 -1.35 -20.31 -16.45
C ALA A 32 -0.32 -20.16 -15.32
N GLU A 33 0.54 -21.15 -15.09
CA GLU A 33 1.66 -21.06 -14.15
C GLU A 33 2.64 -19.95 -14.56
N GLY A 34 2.87 -19.75 -15.85
CA GLY A 34 3.68 -18.67 -16.39
C GLY A 34 3.21 -17.28 -15.99
N LEU A 35 1.90 -17.07 -15.75
CA LEU A 35 1.36 -15.80 -15.26
C LEU A 35 1.77 -15.49 -13.82
N GLN A 36 2.12 -16.47 -13.00
CA GLN A 36 2.66 -16.22 -11.66
C GLN A 36 4.03 -15.54 -11.72
N TYR A 37 4.85 -15.84 -12.74
CA TYR A 37 6.12 -15.12 -12.97
C TYR A 37 5.89 -13.65 -13.27
N LEU A 38 4.78 -13.29 -13.93
CA LEU A 38 4.39 -11.90 -14.13
C LEU A 38 4.08 -11.21 -12.79
N SER A 39 3.37 -11.88 -11.90
CA SER A 39 3.08 -11.37 -10.55
C SER A 39 4.36 -11.19 -9.74
N LEU A 40 5.28 -12.15 -9.80
CA LEU A 40 6.60 -12.06 -9.18
C LEU A 40 7.41 -10.88 -9.74
N PHE A 41 7.37 -10.65 -11.05
CA PHE A 41 7.99 -9.49 -11.70
C PHE A 41 7.42 -8.18 -11.16
N TYR A 42 6.09 -8.07 -10.99
CA TYR A 42 5.46 -6.88 -10.44
C TYR A 42 5.89 -6.62 -9.01
N VAL A 43 5.87 -7.64 -8.14
CA VAL A 43 6.29 -7.53 -6.73
C VAL A 43 7.78 -7.15 -6.63
N THR A 44 8.63 -7.77 -7.43
CA THR A 44 10.07 -7.47 -7.44
C THR A 44 10.31 -6.03 -7.87
N THR A 45 9.65 -5.57 -8.95
CA THR A 45 9.75 -4.20 -9.44
C THR A 45 9.26 -3.21 -8.38
N ALA A 46 8.11 -3.47 -7.75
CA ALA A 46 7.58 -2.65 -6.64
C ALA A 46 8.60 -2.54 -5.50
N SER A 47 9.25 -3.64 -5.12
CA SER A 47 10.25 -3.70 -4.05
C SER A 47 11.50 -2.87 -4.37
N VAL A 48 12.00 -2.95 -5.62
CA VAL A 48 13.14 -2.15 -6.09
C VAL A 48 12.81 -0.65 -6.04
N PHE A 49 11.65 -0.25 -6.55
CA PHE A 49 11.25 1.16 -6.53
C PHE A 49 10.94 1.67 -5.12
N ALA A 50 10.38 0.84 -4.23
CA ALA A 50 10.23 1.17 -2.81
C ALA A 50 11.60 1.42 -2.14
N ALA A 51 12.61 0.59 -2.42
CA ALA A 51 13.97 0.81 -1.94
C ALA A 51 14.55 2.14 -2.48
N PHE A 52 14.31 2.48 -3.74
CA PHE A 52 14.70 3.78 -4.28
C PHE A 52 13.98 4.95 -3.58
N ILE A 53 12.69 4.84 -3.27
CA ILE A 53 11.96 5.84 -2.50
C ILE A 53 12.57 6.01 -1.11
N LEU A 54 12.82 4.92 -0.38
CA LEU A 54 13.44 4.96 0.94
C LEU A 54 14.84 5.59 0.90
N ARG A 55 15.62 5.34 -0.17
CA ARG A 55 16.92 5.99 -0.40
C ARG A 55 16.77 7.49 -0.62
N GLU A 56 15.72 7.92 -1.35
CA GLU A 56 15.43 9.34 -1.55
C GLU A 56 15.12 10.07 -0.23
N LEU A 57 14.59 9.39 0.79
CA LEU A 57 14.33 9.96 2.11
C LEU A 57 15.61 10.21 2.94
N ARG A 58 16.78 9.76 2.47
CA ARG A 58 18.08 9.89 3.14
C ARG A 58 18.05 9.43 4.58
N LEU A 59 17.52 8.25 4.79
CA LEU A 59 17.43 7.62 6.10
C LEU A 59 18.80 7.16 6.60
N PRO A 60 19.02 7.10 7.92
CA PRO A 60 20.18 6.40 8.48
C PRO A 60 20.19 4.94 8.02
N GLN A 61 21.38 4.39 7.76
CA GLN A 61 21.55 3.08 7.12
C GLN A 61 20.74 1.96 7.81
N LYS A 62 20.77 1.90 9.16
CA LYS A 62 20.01 0.89 9.92
C LYS A 62 18.49 1.01 9.70
N ILE A 63 17.98 2.24 9.64
CA ILE A 63 16.56 2.51 9.41
C ILE A 63 16.18 2.21 7.95
N PHE A 64 17.08 2.50 7.01
CA PHE A 64 16.89 2.15 5.60
C PHE A 64 16.71 0.64 5.42
N TYR A 65 17.59 -0.19 6.00
CA TYR A 65 17.47 -1.64 5.93
C TYR A 65 16.22 -2.16 6.67
N ALA A 66 15.87 -1.57 7.81
CA ALA A 66 14.63 -1.91 8.49
C ALA A 66 13.40 -1.64 7.62
N GLY A 67 13.37 -0.52 6.90
CA GLY A 67 12.31 -0.20 5.95
C GLY A 67 12.24 -1.19 4.78
N ILE A 68 13.39 -1.60 4.24
CA ILE A 68 13.44 -2.64 3.20
C ILE A 68 12.86 -3.95 3.72
N LEU A 69 13.25 -4.39 4.92
CA LEU A 69 12.74 -5.62 5.52
C LEU A 69 11.23 -5.56 5.74
N LEU A 70 10.70 -4.46 6.33
CA LEU A 70 9.27 -4.29 6.54
C LEU A 70 8.48 -4.30 5.24
N PHE A 71 9.01 -3.67 4.19
CA PHE A 71 8.34 -3.64 2.89
C PHE A 71 8.39 -4.99 2.21
N MET A 72 9.59 -5.54 1.98
CA MET A 72 9.78 -6.76 1.17
C MET A 72 9.20 -8.01 1.84
N PHE A 73 9.20 -8.09 3.18
CA PHE A 73 8.65 -9.21 3.93
C PHE A 73 7.21 -8.97 4.39
N ASN A 74 6.51 -7.96 3.84
CA ASN A 74 5.08 -7.83 4.09
C ASN A 74 4.35 -9.02 3.46
N PRO A 75 3.54 -9.77 4.25
CA PRO A 75 2.88 -10.98 3.79
C PRO A 75 2.00 -10.79 2.57
N THR A 76 1.32 -9.65 2.45
CA THR A 76 0.50 -9.34 1.26
C THR A 76 1.34 -9.41 -0.03
N LEU A 77 2.63 -9.01 0.00
CA LEU A 77 3.49 -9.11 -1.18
C LEU A 77 3.88 -10.57 -1.49
N PHE A 78 4.03 -11.43 -0.47
CA PHE A 78 4.18 -12.88 -0.70
C PHE A 78 2.95 -13.47 -1.38
N LEU A 79 1.76 -13.17 -0.86
CA LEU A 79 0.51 -13.60 -1.47
C LEU A 79 0.39 -13.11 -2.91
N PHE A 80 0.73 -11.84 -3.15
CA PHE A 80 0.71 -11.24 -4.49
C PHE A 80 1.68 -11.90 -5.47
N SER A 81 2.81 -12.41 -5.00
CA SER A 81 3.77 -13.09 -5.89
C SER A 81 3.21 -14.38 -6.49
N GLY A 82 2.25 -15.02 -5.80
CA GLY A 82 1.58 -16.25 -6.26
C GLY A 82 0.21 -16.01 -6.91
N TYR A 83 -0.41 -14.84 -6.74
CA TYR A 83 -1.75 -14.55 -7.26
C TYR A 83 -1.70 -13.89 -8.64
N ILE A 84 -2.58 -14.34 -9.54
CA ILE A 84 -2.85 -13.67 -10.80
C ILE A 84 -3.97 -12.65 -10.53
N SER A 85 -3.60 -11.41 -10.24
CA SER A 85 -4.53 -10.34 -9.82
C SER A 85 -4.08 -8.98 -10.36
N ASP A 86 -5.05 -8.10 -10.61
CA ASP A 86 -4.83 -6.69 -10.94
C ASP A 86 -4.34 -5.85 -9.75
N ASP A 87 -4.43 -6.38 -8.53
CA ASP A 87 -3.92 -5.73 -7.31
C ASP A 87 -2.41 -5.53 -7.36
N THR A 88 -1.69 -6.56 -7.78
CA THR A 88 -0.22 -6.58 -7.79
C THR A 88 0.39 -5.50 -8.70
N PRO A 89 0.01 -5.41 -10.00
CA PRO A 89 0.53 -4.35 -10.87
C PRO A 89 0.02 -2.96 -10.47
N ALA A 90 -1.14 -2.82 -9.83
CA ALA A 90 -1.61 -1.54 -9.31
C ALA A 90 -0.68 -1.00 -8.22
N VAL A 91 -0.22 -1.86 -7.29
CA VAL A 91 0.80 -1.50 -6.29
C VAL A 91 2.10 -1.11 -6.96
N MET A 92 2.59 -1.89 -7.92
CA MET A 92 3.82 -1.60 -8.65
C MET A 92 3.78 -0.23 -9.33
N TRP A 93 2.75 0.05 -10.12
CA TRP A 93 2.63 1.31 -10.84
C TRP A 93 2.49 2.51 -9.90
N SER A 94 1.76 2.35 -8.77
CA SER A 94 1.65 3.39 -7.74
C SER A 94 3.02 3.76 -7.18
N ILE A 95 3.85 2.76 -6.88
CA ILE A 95 5.20 2.97 -6.32
C ILE A 95 6.13 3.61 -7.34
N ILE A 96 6.07 3.17 -8.60
CA ILE A 96 6.82 3.78 -9.71
C ILE A 96 6.45 5.26 -9.84
N ALA A 97 5.15 5.59 -9.84
CA ALA A 97 4.69 6.97 -9.92
C ALA A 97 5.21 7.83 -8.75
N VAL A 98 5.13 7.31 -7.52
CA VAL A 98 5.65 8.01 -6.32
C VAL A 98 7.16 8.25 -6.43
N TYR A 99 7.94 7.26 -6.87
CA TYR A 99 9.38 7.43 -7.07
C TYR A 99 9.70 8.58 -8.03
N PHE A 100 9.06 8.59 -9.20
CA PHE A 100 9.31 9.63 -10.19
C PHE A 100 8.78 11.00 -9.74
N LEU A 101 7.69 11.09 -8.99
CA LEU A 101 7.24 12.33 -8.33
C LEU A 101 8.29 12.86 -7.36
N PHE A 102 8.92 12.00 -6.56
CA PHE A 102 9.98 12.42 -5.63
C PHE A 102 11.25 12.85 -6.37
N ARG A 103 11.57 12.19 -7.48
CA ARG A 103 12.69 12.62 -8.36
C ARG A 103 12.40 13.98 -8.99
N TRP A 104 11.19 14.18 -9.52
CA TRP A 104 10.77 15.49 -10.03
C TRP A 104 10.85 16.57 -8.94
N TYR A 105 10.27 16.31 -7.78
CA TYR A 105 10.28 17.29 -6.68
C TYR A 105 11.69 17.81 -6.35
N LYS A 106 12.70 16.92 -6.42
CA LYS A 106 14.10 17.25 -6.11
C LYS A 106 14.88 17.85 -7.25
N THR A 107 14.59 17.47 -8.48
CA THR A 107 15.42 17.80 -9.65
C THR A 107 14.78 18.78 -10.61
N GLU A 108 13.46 18.98 -10.49
CA GLU A 108 12.66 19.85 -11.38
C GLU A 108 12.75 19.47 -12.86
N LYS A 109 13.10 18.21 -13.18
CA LYS A 109 13.19 17.75 -14.57
C LYS A 109 11.82 17.23 -15.03
N SER A 110 11.26 17.83 -16.09
CA SER A 110 9.95 17.47 -16.65
C SER A 110 9.87 16.01 -17.12
N LEU A 111 11.02 15.37 -17.48
CA LEU A 111 11.07 13.94 -17.78
C LEU A 111 10.53 13.07 -16.63
N TYR A 112 10.82 13.45 -15.39
CA TYR A 112 10.32 12.70 -14.23
C TYR A 112 8.83 12.91 -14.01
N ILE A 113 8.27 14.08 -14.37
CA ILE A 113 6.83 14.30 -14.30
C ILE A 113 6.09 13.49 -15.37
N LEU A 114 6.66 13.37 -16.57
CA LEU A 114 6.14 12.49 -17.63
C LEU A 114 6.08 11.03 -17.15
N ALA A 115 7.19 10.53 -16.59
CA ALA A 115 7.26 9.17 -16.07
C ALA A 115 6.29 8.93 -14.88
N ALA A 116 6.13 9.92 -13.99
CA ALA A 116 5.18 9.88 -12.88
C ALA A 116 3.74 9.85 -13.39
N ALA A 117 3.40 10.69 -14.36
CA ALA A 117 2.07 10.75 -14.97
C ALA A 117 1.71 9.45 -15.70
N ALA A 118 2.65 8.90 -16.46
CA ALA A 118 2.48 7.62 -17.13
C ALA A 118 2.31 6.47 -16.11
N GLY A 119 3.17 6.40 -15.09
CA GLY A 119 3.06 5.39 -14.03
C GLY A 119 1.74 5.49 -13.27
N PHE A 120 1.30 6.70 -12.91
CA PHE A 120 0.00 6.91 -12.28
C PHE A 120 -1.16 6.51 -13.21
N GLY A 121 -1.13 6.94 -14.49
CA GLY A 121 -2.14 6.60 -15.47
C GLY A 121 -2.25 5.10 -15.72
N PHE A 122 -1.13 4.39 -15.89
CA PHE A 122 -1.10 2.94 -16.01
C PHE A 122 -1.58 2.24 -14.72
N GLY A 123 -1.25 2.80 -13.56
CA GLY A 123 -1.78 2.31 -12.28
C GLY A 123 -3.30 2.35 -12.23
N VAL A 124 -3.90 3.49 -12.58
CA VAL A 124 -5.37 3.63 -12.62
C VAL A 124 -5.98 2.77 -13.73
N LEU A 125 -5.33 2.67 -14.90
CA LEU A 125 -5.76 1.78 -15.99
C LEU A 125 -5.64 0.29 -15.60
N THR A 126 -4.93 -0.02 -14.54
CA THR A 126 -4.88 -1.35 -13.92
C THR A 126 -5.96 -1.50 -12.86
N LYS A 127 -6.11 -0.52 -11.95
CA LYS A 127 -7.09 -0.54 -10.87
C LYS A 127 -7.44 0.88 -10.40
N LEU A 128 -8.75 1.16 -10.29
CA LEU A 128 -9.24 2.48 -9.89
C LEU A 128 -8.80 2.93 -8.50
N SER A 129 -8.48 1.99 -7.59
CA SER A 129 -8.01 2.32 -6.23
C SER A 129 -6.74 3.19 -6.22
N VAL A 130 -5.96 3.21 -7.31
CA VAL A 130 -4.77 4.08 -7.45
C VAL A 130 -5.15 5.56 -7.46
N LEU A 131 -6.39 5.93 -7.85
CA LEU A 131 -6.90 7.30 -7.75
C LEU A 131 -6.83 7.87 -6.32
N MET A 132 -6.80 7.02 -5.31
CA MET A 132 -6.69 7.45 -3.91
C MET A 132 -5.35 8.13 -3.59
N ALA A 133 -4.36 8.05 -4.49
CA ALA A 133 -3.11 8.80 -4.35
C ALA A 133 -3.23 10.28 -4.77
N VAL A 134 -4.32 10.69 -5.45
CA VAL A 134 -4.51 12.06 -5.95
C VAL A 134 -4.35 13.13 -4.88
N PRO A 135 -4.97 13.04 -3.67
CA PRO A 135 -4.80 14.05 -2.64
C PRO A 135 -3.34 14.18 -2.18
N ALA A 136 -2.60 13.07 -2.10
CA ALA A 136 -1.17 13.10 -1.75
C ALA A 136 -0.33 13.75 -2.86
N ILE A 137 -0.63 13.47 -4.12
CA ILE A 137 0.01 14.10 -5.29
C ILE A 137 -0.23 15.61 -5.26
N ILE A 138 -1.49 16.04 -5.08
CA ILE A 138 -1.85 17.46 -4.95
C ILE A 138 -1.07 18.12 -3.79
N SER A 139 -1.00 17.46 -2.63
CA SER A 139 -0.26 17.99 -1.47
C SER A 139 1.21 18.24 -1.79
N LEU A 140 1.84 17.36 -2.59
CA LEU A 140 3.23 17.51 -3.00
C LEU A 140 3.43 18.70 -3.95
N PHE A 141 2.53 18.89 -4.92
CA PHE A 141 2.55 20.06 -5.81
C PHE A 141 2.33 21.36 -5.02
N LEU A 142 1.37 21.40 -4.11
CA LEU A 142 1.13 22.57 -3.25
C LEU A 142 2.35 22.90 -2.39
N CYS A 143 3.00 21.90 -1.80
CA CYS A 143 4.27 22.10 -1.09
C CYS A 143 5.36 22.65 -2.01
N LYS A 144 5.44 22.19 -3.25
CA LYS A 144 6.43 22.68 -4.22
C LYS A 144 6.18 24.14 -4.61
N ILE A 145 4.92 24.48 -4.94
CA ILE A 145 4.51 25.85 -5.29
C ILE A 145 4.79 26.83 -4.12
N SER A 146 4.53 26.40 -2.88
CA SER A 146 4.73 27.25 -1.70
C SER A 146 6.19 27.48 -1.35
N THR A 147 7.10 26.59 -1.78
CA THR A 147 8.53 26.66 -1.46
C THR A 147 9.40 27.21 -2.59
N SER A 148 8.86 27.36 -3.79
CA SER A 148 9.62 27.76 -4.99
C SER A 148 9.20 29.16 -5.44
N GLU A 149 9.76 30.19 -4.81
CA GLU A 149 9.55 31.58 -5.24
C GLU A 149 10.15 31.81 -6.62
N GLY A 150 9.39 32.47 -7.50
CA GLY A 150 9.81 32.81 -8.89
C GLY A 150 9.64 31.69 -9.94
N LYS A 151 9.32 30.44 -9.54
CA LYS A 151 9.15 29.29 -10.48
C LYS A 151 7.74 28.74 -10.51
N ARG A 152 6.76 29.48 -10.05
CA ARG A 152 5.36 28.98 -9.95
C ARG A 152 4.76 28.61 -11.30
N THR A 153 5.09 29.35 -12.36
CA THR A 153 4.66 29.08 -13.73
C THR A 153 5.19 27.77 -14.27
N ASP A 154 6.47 27.45 -14.02
CA ASP A 154 7.10 26.21 -14.47
C ASP A 154 6.49 25.01 -13.73
N ILE A 155 6.26 25.13 -12.41
CA ILE A 155 5.62 24.07 -11.63
C ILE A 155 4.17 23.87 -12.06
N PHE A 156 3.47 24.95 -12.41
CA PHE A 156 2.11 24.85 -12.97
C PHE A 156 2.11 24.19 -14.35
N ALA A 157 3.08 24.49 -15.21
CA ALA A 157 3.27 23.82 -16.49
C ALA A 157 3.52 22.31 -16.30
N ASP A 158 4.36 21.92 -15.33
CA ASP A 158 4.59 20.52 -14.97
C ASP A 158 3.31 19.84 -14.44
N LEU A 159 2.47 20.54 -13.66
CA LEU A 159 1.17 20.04 -13.24
C LEU A 159 0.22 19.83 -14.43
N CYS A 160 0.16 20.79 -15.35
CA CYS A 160 -0.63 20.65 -16.59
C CYS A 160 -0.15 19.46 -17.42
N LEU A 161 1.16 19.28 -17.53
CA LEU A 161 1.78 18.15 -18.22
C LEU A 161 1.42 16.82 -17.55
N PHE A 162 1.45 16.75 -16.22
CA PHE A 162 1.00 15.58 -15.48
C PHE A 162 -0.47 15.25 -15.78
N VAL A 163 -1.35 16.26 -15.73
CA VAL A 163 -2.81 16.09 -15.94
C VAL A 163 -3.10 15.65 -17.37
N ILE A 164 -2.47 16.28 -18.38
CA ILE A 164 -2.68 15.97 -19.82
C ILE A 164 -2.34 14.51 -20.14
N ILE A 165 -1.38 13.91 -19.44
CA ILE A 165 -1.00 12.50 -19.64
C ILE A 165 -1.80 11.57 -18.72
N ALA A 166 -1.85 11.90 -17.43
CA ALA A 166 -2.46 11.03 -16.44
C ALA A 166 -3.98 10.86 -16.63
N VAL A 167 -4.71 11.95 -16.95
CA VAL A 167 -6.18 11.92 -17.04
C VAL A 167 -6.67 11.04 -18.21
N PRO A 168 -6.18 11.18 -19.45
CA PRO A 168 -6.61 10.30 -20.53
C PRO A 168 -6.29 8.81 -20.25
N LEU A 169 -5.09 8.52 -19.74
CA LEU A 169 -4.72 7.15 -19.36
C LEU A 169 -5.59 6.60 -18.23
N SER A 170 -5.90 7.43 -17.22
CA SER A 170 -6.66 7.01 -16.04
C SER A 170 -8.14 6.84 -16.33
N LEU A 171 -8.76 7.81 -16.97
CA LEU A 171 -10.21 7.89 -17.08
C LEU A 171 -10.72 7.48 -18.47
N GLY A 172 -9.85 7.33 -19.46
CA GLY A 172 -10.24 7.00 -20.83
C GLY A 172 -11.11 5.74 -20.93
N TRP A 173 -10.76 4.69 -20.18
CA TRP A 173 -11.54 3.45 -20.13
C TRP A 173 -12.90 3.63 -19.45
N VAL A 174 -12.92 4.36 -18.34
CA VAL A 174 -14.15 4.65 -17.59
C VAL A 174 -15.11 5.51 -18.43
N ILE A 175 -14.59 6.56 -19.05
CA ILE A 175 -15.36 7.44 -19.94
C ILE A 175 -15.89 6.65 -21.16
N ARG A 176 -15.05 5.84 -21.79
CA ARG A 176 -15.47 4.93 -22.88
C ARG A 176 -16.63 4.03 -22.46
N ASN A 177 -16.52 3.41 -21.29
CA ASN A 177 -17.56 2.50 -20.81
C ASN A 177 -18.86 3.24 -20.45
N HIS A 178 -18.75 4.45 -19.92
CA HIS A 178 -19.91 5.30 -19.70
C HIS A 178 -20.62 5.66 -21.03
N ILE A 179 -19.87 6.10 -22.03
CA ILE A 179 -20.43 6.52 -23.34
C ILE A 179 -21.04 5.33 -24.10
N LEU A 180 -20.37 4.17 -24.11
CA LEU A 180 -20.80 3.03 -24.96
C LEU A 180 -21.81 2.11 -24.27
N TYR A 181 -21.82 2.06 -22.94
CA TYR A 181 -22.59 1.08 -22.18
C TYR A 181 -23.44 1.70 -21.06
N ASP A 182 -23.48 3.03 -20.96
CA ASP A 182 -24.18 3.79 -19.89
C ASP A 182 -23.80 3.30 -18.48
N MET A 183 -22.51 2.94 -18.29
CA MET A 183 -22.02 2.46 -17.02
C MET A 183 -21.74 3.64 -16.08
N GLN A 184 -22.17 3.53 -14.83
CA GLN A 184 -21.86 4.56 -13.82
C GLN A 184 -20.37 4.54 -13.49
N PHE A 185 -19.80 5.72 -13.20
CA PHE A 185 -18.36 5.89 -12.93
C PHE A 185 -17.84 5.09 -11.72
N TYR A 186 -18.70 4.75 -10.76
CA TYR A 186 -18.32 4.12 -9.48
C TYR A 186 -19.13 2.90 -9.11
N ASN A 187 -20.13 2.50 -9.89
CA ASN A 187 -20.99 1.41 -9.48
C ASN A 187 -20.29 0.07 -9.70
N ILE A 188 -19.91 -0.55 -8.60
CA ILE A 188 -19.74 -2.00 -8.59
C ILE A 188 -21.16 -2.57 -8.72
N PRO A 189 -21.44 -3.43 -9.70
CA PRO A 189 -22.75 -4.03 -9.85
C PRO A 189 -23.15 -4.68 -8.52
N ASP A 190 -24.43 -4.54 -8.17
CA ASP A 190 -24.97 -5.29 -7.03
C ASP A 190 -24.77 -6.79 -7.28
N THR A 191 -23.86 -7.38 -6.52
CA THR A 191 -23.54 -8.81 -6.58
C THR A 191 -24.44 -9.63 -5.65
N SER A 192 -25.46 -9.00 -5.04
CA SER A 192 -26.41 -9.65 -4.14
C SER A 192 -27.09 -10.93 -4.70
N PRO A 193 -27.29 -11.12 -6.03
CA PRO A 193 -27.82 -12.36 -6.58
C PRO A 193 -26.90 -13.57 -6.39
N TRP A 194 -25.63 -13.38 -6.09
CA TRP A 194 -24.64 -14.48 -6.00
C TRP A 194 -24.55 -15.14 -4.64
N GLY A 195 -25.57 -14.97 -3.78
CA GLY A 195 -25.78 -15.84 -2.62
C GLY A 195 -24.79 -15.67 -1.46
N GLN A 196 -24.05 -14.59 -1.43
CA GLN A 196 -23.24 -14.28 -0.26
C GLN A 196 -24.14 -13.63 0.80
N ASN A 197 -24.89 -14.45 1.52
CA ASN A 197 -25.71 -14.04 2.66
C ASN A 197 -24.81 -13.62 3.82
N PHE A 198 -24.09 -12.51 3.66
CA PHE A 198 -23.42 -11.90 4.79
C PHE A 198 -24.44 -11.14 5.62
N LYS A 199 -24.48 -11.45 6.90
CA LYS A 199 -25.28 -10.73 7.87
C LYS A 199 -24.90 -9.25 7.82
N TYR A 200 -25.87 -8.37 7.54
CA TYR A 200 -25.66 -6.94 7.61
C TYR A 200 -25.18 -6.55 9.00
N GLN A 201 -23.95 -6.03 9.06
CA GLN A 201 -23.33 -5.58 10.30
C GLN A 201 -23.68 -4.12 10.55
N THR A 202 -23.98 -3.78 11.79
CA THR A 202 -24.22 -2.39 12.20
C THR A 202 -22.92 -1.58 12.15
N LEU A 203 -23.02 -0.26 12.04
CA LEU A 203 -21.88 0.65 12.14
C LEU A 203 -21.08 0.44 13.43
N GLY A 204 -21.79 0.20 14.55
CA GLY A 204 -21.15 -0.09 15.84
C GLY A 204 -20.30 -1.35 15.82
N GLU A 205 -20.82 -2.44 15.26
CA GLU A 205 -20.07 -3.70 15.12
C GLU A 205 -18.83 -3.51 14.23
N ARG A 206 -18.94 -2.75 13.13
CA ARG A 206 -17.84 -2.49 12.21
C ARG A 206 -16.70 -1.67 12.80
N ILE A 207 -16.98 -0.81 13.77
CA ILE A 207 -15.96 0.07 14.36
C ILE A 207 -15.46 -0.44 15.70
N PHE A 208 -16.36 -1.00 16.54
CA PHE A 208 -16.12 -1.23 17.96
C PHE A 208 -16.20 -2.69 18.40
N ASP A 209 -16.53 -3.65 17.53
CA ASP A 209 -16.49 -5.06 17.88
C ASP A 209 -15.07 -5.61 17.86
N PHE A 210 -14.40 -5.63 19.00
CA PHE A 210 -13.09 -6.24 19.19
C PHE A 210 -13.15 -7.67 19.80
N SER A 211 -14.30 -8.33 19.75
CA SER A 211 -14.48 -9.69 20.31
C SER A 211 -13.50 -10.71 19.74
N GLN A 212 -13.08 -10.54 18.48
CA GLN A 212 -12.18 -11.45 17.79
C GLN A 212 -10.69 -11.01 17.83
N ILE A 213 -10.33 -10.02 18.66
CA ILE A 213 -8.95 -9.48 18.73
C ILE A 213 -7.91 -10.54 19.18
N SER A 214 -8.33 -11.56 19.93
CA SER A 214 -7.44 -12.62 20.40
C SER A 214 -7.07 -13.65 19.34
N LYS A 215 -7.82 -13.73 18.24
CA LYS A 215 -7.62 -14.69 17.15
C LYS A 215 -6.81 -14.06 16.02
N PRO A 216 -5.70 -14.69 15.56
CA PRO A 216 -4.86 -14.11 14.52
C PRO A 216 -5.47 -14.21 13.12
N PHE A 217 -6.31 -15.21 12.84
CA PHE A 217 -6.88 -15.46 11.53
C PHE A 217 -8.31 -14.95 11.42
N ILE A 218 -8.74 -14.66 10.18
CA ILE A 218 -10.15 -14.47 9.87
C ILE A 218 -10.83 -15.84 9.86
N ASN A 219 -11.89 -15.99 10.64
CA ASN A 219 -12.74 -17.18 10.62
C ASN A 219 -13.83 -17.01 9.53
N ALA A 220 -13.48 -17.23 8.26
CA ALA A 220 -14.47 -17.42 7.22
C ALA A 220 -14.86 -18.92 7.21
N PRO A 221 -16.14 -19.31 7.02
CA PRO A 221 -17.33 -18.50 6.76
C PRO A 221 -18.22 -18.26 7.98
N THR A 222 -17.86 -18.71 9.20
CA THR A 222 -18.77 -18.80 10.33
C THR A 222 -18.66 -17.66 11.35
N ALA A 223 -17.53 -17.00 11.44
CA ALA A 223 -17.32 -15.88 12.34
C ALA A 223 -16.67 -14.73 11.56
N VAL A 224 -17.50 -13.85 11.10
CA VAL A 224 -17.09 -12.64 10.40
C VAL A 224 -16.46 -11.70 11.42
N ASP A 225 -15.22 -11.32 11.20
CA ASP A 225 -14.67 -10.16 11.88
C ASP A 225 -15.45 -8.92 11.42
N ALA A 226 -16.41 -8.48 12.24
CA ALA A 226 -17.21 -7.32 11.95
C ALA A 226 -16.36 -6.05 11.90
N ASN A 227 -15.30 -6.01 12.71
CA ASN A 227 -14.44 -4.87 12.87
C ASN A 227 -13.49 -4.69 11.67
N ILE A 228 -13.62 -3.55 10.97
CA ILE A 228 -12.83 -3.24 9.77
C ILE A 228 -11.33 -3.20 10.08
N TRP A 229 -10.94 -2.67 11.24
CA TRP A 229 -9.53 -2.55 11.63
C TRP A 229 -8.87 -3.92 11.82
N LEU A 230 -9.56 -4.81 12.57
CA LEU A 230 -9.08 -6.16 12.82
C LEU A 230 -9.04 -6.99 11.54
N ALA A 231 -10.09 -6.91 10.74
CA ALA A 231 -10.17 -7.64 9.46
C ALA A 231 -9.00 -7.24 8.54
N MET A 232 -8.74 -5.94 8.37
CA MET A 232 -7.63 -5.47 7.54
C MET A 232 -6.26 -5.90 8.09
N ILE A 233 -6.04 -5.87 9.41
CA ILE A 233 -4.77 -6.31 10.02
C ILE A 233 -4.55 -7.81 9.83
N LYS A 234 -5.60 -8.61 9.94
CA LYS A 234 -5.53 -10.07 9.75
C LYS A 234 -5.32 -10.44 8.29
N THR A 235 -6.07 -9.82 7.38
CA THR A 235 -5.95 -10.10 5.95
C THR A 235 -4.63 -9.59 5.36
N GLU A 236 -4.02 -8.55 5.93
CA GLU A 236 -2.66 -8.15 5.58
C GLU A 236 -1.65 -9.26 5.82
N LEU A 237 -1.81 -10.00 6.93
CA LEU A 237 -0.85 -11.01 7.35
C LEU A 237 -1.11 -12.39 6.74
N PHE A 238 -2.38 -12.78 6.61
CA PHE A 238 -2.75 -14.17 6.31
C PHE A 238 -3.75 -14.29 5.16
N GLY A 239 -4.16 -13.17 4.54
CA GLY A 239 -5.26 -13.19 3.59
C GLY A 239 -6.56 -13.66 4.27
N GLU A 240 -7.39 -14.37 3.51
CA GLU A 240 -8.65 -14.96 4.00
C GLU A 240 -8.45 -16.40 4.52
N TRP A 241 -7.21 -16.83 4.79
CA TRP A 241 -6.87 -18.20 5.14
C TRP A 241 -6.59 -18.37 6.63
N ASP A 242 -7.07 -19.49 7.19
CA ASP A 242 -6.61 -19.98 8.49
C ASP A 242 -5.48 -20.99 8.28
N MET A 243 -4.24 -20.52 8.39
CA MET A 243 -3.04 -21.34 8.20
C MET A 243 -2.78 -22.33 9.35
N SER A 244 -3.57 -22.29 10.43
CA SER A 244 -3.46 -23.25 11.53
C SER A 244 -4.23 -24.55 11.29
N ILE A 245 -5.06 -24.60 10.25
CA ILE A 245 -5.81 -25.80 9.87
C ILE A 245 -4.82 -26.88 9.42
N GLY A 246 -4.67 -27.91 10.25
CA GLY A 246 -3.73 -29.01 10.00
C GLY A 246 -2.30 -28.82 10.60
N ASN A 247 -1.95 -27.65 11.10
CA ASN A 247 -0.63 -27.40 11.68
C ASN A 247 -0.68 -26.50 12.92
N VAL A 248 -0.88 -27.11 14.09
CA VAL A 248 -0.97 -26.40 15.39
C VAL A 248 0.32 -25.62 15.72
N PHE A 249 1.49 -26.06 15.21
CA PHE A 249 2.76 -25.38 15.48
C PHE A 249 2.85 -23.98 14.86
N ILE A 250 2.04 -23.69 13.84
CA ILE A 250 2.00 -22.36 13.20
C ILE A 250 1.19 -21.35 14.00
N TYR A 251 0.24 -21.80 14.83
CA TYR A 251 -0.65 -20.89 15.57
C TYR A 251 0.10 -19.92 16.48
N VAL A 252 1.12 -20.40 17.20
CA VAL A 252 1.89 -19.55 18.15
C VAL A 252 2.72 -18.50 17.39
N PRO A 253 3.54 -18.84 16.38
CA PRO A 253 4.22 -17.85 15.55
C PRO A 253 3.26 -16.87 14.88
N ALA A 254 2.12 -17.34 14.36
CA ALA A 254 1.11 -16.48 13.73
C ALA A 254 0.52 -15.49 14.74
N LYS A 255 0.23 -15.92 15.97
CA LYS A 255 -0.25 -15.03 17.02
C LYS A 255 0.80 -13.99 17.42
N LEU A 256 2.07 -14.38 17.55
CA LEU A 256 3.16 -13.42 17.80
C LEU A 256 3.32 -12.42 16.67
N PHE A 257 3.22 -12.88 15.43
CA PHE A 257 3.29 -12.04 14.24
C PHE A 257 2.13 -11.03 14.19
N TYR A 258 0.93 -11.50 14.48
CA TYR A 258 -0.27 -10.66 14.56
C TYR A 258 -0.13 -9.57 15.63
N LEU A 259 0.34 -9.93 16.83
CA LEU A 259 0.57 -8.96 17.91
C LEU A 259 1.66 -7.94 17.54
N LEU A 260 2.74 -8.39 16.90
CA LEU A 260 3.79 -7.50 16.38
C LEU A 260 3.23 -6.53 15.33
N ASN A 261 2.36 -7.01 14.42
CA ASN A 261 1.75 -6.15 13.41
C ASN A 261 0.81 -5.11 14.03
N ILE A 262 -0.06 -5.51 14.97
CA ILE A 262 -0.88 -4.55 15.75
C ILE A 262 0.00 -3.48 16.36
N PHE A 263 1.09 -3.88 17.02
CA PHE A 263 2.01 -2.95 17.64
C PHE A 263 2.64 -1.99 16.63
N LEU A 264 3.05 -2.46 15.45
CA LEU A 264 3.58 -1.62 14.37
C LEU A 264 2.52 -0.64 13.83
N LYS A 265 1.25 -1.05 13.72
CA LYS A 265 0.14 -0.15 13.34
C LYS A 265 -0.06 0.96 14.38
N ILE A 266 -0.02 0.63 15.67
CA ILE A 266 -0.07 1.62 16.76
C ILE A 266 1.13 2.58 16.66
N CYS A 267 2.34 2.05 16.41
CA CYS A 267 3.53 2.87 16.19
C CYS A 267 3.41 3.77 14.94
N THR A 268 2.74 3.33 13.89
CA THR A 268 2.48 4.14 12.70
C THR A 268 1.57 5.33 13.03
N VAL A 269 0.47 5.09 13.74
CA VAL A 269 -0.45 6.17 14.17
C VAL A 269 0.27 7.16 15.10
N ALA A 270 0.98 6.65 16.12
CA ALA A 270 1.79 7.50 17.02
C ALA A 270 2.87 8.27 16.24
N GLY A 271 3.48 7.62 15.24
CA GLY A 271 4.46 8.23 14.34
C GLY A 271 3.87 9.38 13.52
N ILE A 272 2.64 9.24 13.02
CA ILE A 272 1.93 10.33 12.33
C ILE A 272 1.76 11.53 13.27
N LEU A 273 1.25 11.32 14.48
CA LEU A 273 1.05 12.39 15.45
C LEU A 273 2.37 13.09 15.79
N TYR A 274 3.43 12.32 16.01
CA TYR A 274 4.77 12.84 16.25
C TYR A 274 5.32 13.66 15.07
N LEU A 275 5.19 13.14 13.83
CA LEU A 275 5.66 13.82 12.63
C LEU A 275 4.85 15.09 12.34
N LEU A 276 3.54 15.11 12.60
CA LEU A 276 2.70 16.30 12.51
C LEU A 276 3.14 17.38 13.51
N HIS A 277 3.35 16.99 14.77
CA HIS A 277 3.87 17.90 15.79
C HIS A 277 5.24 18.49 15.38
N GLN A 278 6.16 17.66 14.90
CA GLN A 278 7.45 18.10 14.40
C GLN A 278 7.35 19.00 13.17
N ALA A 279 6.44 18.71 12.25
CA ALA A 279 6.22 19.55 11.07
C ALA A 279 5.64 20.93 11.41
N ALA A 280 4.90 21.05 12.52
CA ALA A 280 4.40 22.31 13.04
C ALA A 280 5.48 23.14 13.71
N THR A 281 6.40 22.50 14.45
CA THR A 281 7.44 23.18 15.25
C THR A 281 8.73 23.46 14.49
N ASP A 282 9.15 22.54 13.59
CA ASP A 282 10.37 22.67 12.79
C ASP A 282 10.07 23.08 11.35
N LYS A 283 10.23 24.36 11.04
CA LYS A 283 9.98 24.92 9.69
C LYS A 283 11.04 24.53 8.66
N SER A 284 12.24 24.11 9.10
CA SER A 284 13.40 23.93 8.21
C SER A 284 13.65 22.49 7.72
N SER A 285 12.75 21.55 8.03
CA SER A 285 12.97 20.15 7.69
C SER A 285 12.87 19.86 6.19
N ARG A 286 13.99 19.43 5.60
CA ARG A 286 14.11 19.06 4.18
C ARG A 286 13.15 17.95 3.73
N ASN A 287 12.77 17.05 4.63
CA ASN A 287 11.84 15.95 4.30
C ASN A 287 10.37 16.30 4.55
N LYS A 288 10.07 17.54 4.97
CA LYS A 288 8.70 17.98 5.29
C LYS A 288 7.68 17.68 4.18
N PRO A 289 7.95 17.92 2.88
CA PRO A 289 7.01 17.62 1.81
C PRO A 289 6.71 16.12 1.67
N PHE A 290 7.73 15.27 1.85
CA PHE A 290 7.55 13.81 1.78
C PHE A 290 6.82 13.26 3.00
N VAL A 291 7.01 13.86 4.17
CA VAL A 291 6.23 13.56 5.39
C VAL A 291 4.74 13.84 5.14
N TRP A 292 4.42 15.05 4.62
CA TRP A 292 3.04 15.39 4.27
C TRP A 292 2.46 14.46 3.22
N PHE A 293 3.22 14.15 2.18
CA PHE A 293 2.80 13.22 1.13
C PHE A 293 2.38 11.86 1.72
N PHE A 294 3.23 11.25 2.55
CA PHE A 294 2.93 9.93 3.12
C PHE A 294 1.80 9.96 4.13
N ILE A 295 1.68 11.01 4.95
CA ILE A 295 0.57 11.16 5.88
C ILE A 295 -0.76 11.31 5.12
N VAL A 296 -0.81 12.17 4.11
CA VAL A 296 -2.01 12.35 3.29
C VAL A 296 -2.35 11.06 2.56
N LEU A 297 -1.37 10.37 1.95
CA LEU A 297 -1.57 9.10 1.28
C LEU A 297 -2.15 8.04 2.24
N TYR A 298 -1.58 7.91 3.43
CA TYR A 298 -2.04 6.97 4.45
C TYR A 298 -3.48 7.25 4.88
N ILE A 299 -3.78 8.51 5.22
CA ILE A 299 -5.13 8.92 5.65
C ILE A 299 -6.15 8.71 4.52
N THR A 300 -5.78 9.03 3.28
CA THR A 300 -6.70 8.89 2.14
C THR A 300 -6.99 7.41 1.86
N LEU A 301 -5.98 6.56 1.87
CA LEU A 301 -6.16 5.12 1.66
C LEU A 301 -7.00 4.48 2.77
N TRP A 302 -6.73 4.79 4.04
CA TRP A 302 -7.55 4.32 5.16
C TRP A 302 -8.98 4.86 5.11
N GLY A 303 -9.14 6.15 4.82
CA GLY A 303 -10.47 6.75 4.68
C GLY A 303 -11.28 6.10 3.55
N TYR A 304 -10.63 5.78 2.44
CA TYR A 304 -11.28 5.07 1.34
C TYR A 304 -11.60 3.62 1.69
N SER A 305 -10.68 2.89 2.34
CA SER A 305 -10.94 1.51 2.77
C SER A 305 -12.13 1.43 3.72
N PHE A 306 -12.20 2.39 4.64
CA PHE A 306 -13.33 2.51 5.56
C PHE A 306 -14.63 2.80 4.82
N LYS A 307 -14.63 3.81 3.92
CA LYS A 307 -15.80 4.12 3.09
C LYS A 307 -16.23 2.92 2.26
N TYR A 308 -15.29 2.25 1.59
CA TYR A 308 -15.56 1.08 0.77
C TYR A 308 -16.19 -0.06 1.58
N ALA A 309 -15.65 -0.37 2.74
CA ALA A 309 -16.20 -1.38 3.64
C ALA A 309 -17.59 -1.01 4.19
N MET A 310 -17.92 0.28 4.30
CA MET A 310 -19.24 0.78 4.71
C MET A 310 -20.24 0.69 3.56
N ASP A 311 -19.85 1.08 2.35
CA ASP A 311 -20.71 1.05 1.18
C ASP A 311 -21.01 -0.41 0.75
N TYR A 312 -20.05 -1.31 0.94
CA TYR A 312 -20.14 -2.73 0.59
C TYR A 312 -19.92 -3.59 1.84
N PRO A 313 -20.98 -3.88 2.62
CA PRO A 313 -20.87 -4.58 3.90
C PRO A 313 -20.65 -6.10 3.73
N TYR A 314 -19.67 -6.48 2.94
CA TYR A 314 -19.25 -7.86 2.71
C TYR A 314 -17.90 -8.13 3.37
N VAL A 315 -17.60 -9.39 3.71
CA VAL A 315 -16.32 -9.79 4.28
C VAL A 315 -15.16 -9.42 3.36
N CYS A 316 -15.29 -9.70 2.07
CA CYS A 316 -14.26 -9.40 1.07
C CYS A 316 -13.96 -7.89 0.91
N SER A 317 -14.86 -7.00 1.36
CA SER A 317 -14.63 -5.54 1.29
C SER A 317 -13.62 -5.04 2.33
N THR A 318 -13.27 -5.86 3.31
CA THR A 318 -12.27 -5.56 4.35
C THR A 318 -10.94 -6.24 4.10
N ASP A 319 -10.75 -6.85 2.93
CA ASP A 319 -9.47 -7.48 2.57
C ASP A 319 -8.41 -6.42 2.28
N TYR A 320 -7.28 -6.52 2.98
CA TYR A 320 -6.16 -5.59 2.84
C TYR A 320 -5.57 -5.55 1.43
N ARG A 321 -5.68 -6.64 0.64
CA ARG A 321 -5.20 -6.67 -0.76
C ARG A 321 -5.78 -5.53 -1.60
N LEU A 322 -7.02 -5.11 -1.32
CA LEU A 322 -7.67 -4.02 -2.05
C LEU A 322 -6.99 -2.66 -1.80
N PHE A 323 -6.24 -2.55 -0.70
CA PHE A 323 -5.59 -1.33 -0.21
C PHE A 323 -4.10 -1.53 0.03
N ALA A 324 -3.48 -2.52 -0.62
CA ALA A 324 -2.07 -2.89 -0.42
C ALA A 324 -1.08 -1.75 -0.73
N GLN A 325 -1.52 -0.68 -1.40
CA GLN A 325 -0.75 0.56 -1.51
C GLN A 325 -0.41 1.17 -0.13
N LEU A 326 -1.12 0.79 0.97
CA LEU A 326 -0.81 1.19 2.35
C LEU A 326 0.58 0.74 2.83
N ILE A 327 1.12 -0.36 2.30
CA ILE A 327 2.44 -0.90 2.71
C ILE A 327 3.53 0.17 2.61
N LEU A 328 3.52 0.96 1.53
CA LEU A 328 4.54 1.99 1.31
C LEU A 328 4.46 3.15 2.30
N PRO A 329 3.32 3.85 2.50
CA PRO A 329 3.23 4.94 3.46
C PRO A 329 3.44 4.47 4.91
N GLU A 330 2.98 3.30 5.31
CA GLU A 330 3.22 2.73 6.63
C GLU A 330 4.72 2.55 6.90
N THR A 331 5.41 1.88 6.00
CA THR A 331 6.86 1.68 6.08
C THR A 331 7.60 3.02 6.11
N ALA A 332 7.22 3.96 5.25
CA ALA A 332 7.87 5.28 5.17
C ALA A 332 7.66 6.11 6.44
N ILE A 333 6.44 6.11 7.01
CA ILE A 333 6.11 6.84 8.25
C ILE A 333 6.93 6.29 9.43
N LEU A 334 6.98 4.97 9.61
CA LEU A 334 7.80 4.34 10.65
C LEU A 334 9.28 4.71 10.51
N CYS A 335 9.81 4.62 9.30
CA CYS A 335 11.20 4.98 9.01
C CYS A 335 11.50 6.46 9.24
N LEU A 336 10.61 7.36 8.80
CA LEU A 336 10.78 8.81 9.00
C LEU A 336 10.70 9.18 10.47
N CYS A 337 9.76 8.58 11.23
CA CYS A 337 9.64 8.76 12.66
C CYS A 337 10.93 8.31 13.39
N ALA A 338 11.40 7.10 13.16
CA ALA A 338 12.62 6.56 13.75
C ALA A 338 13.85 7.41 13.40
N ALA A 339 13.98 7.84 12.13
CA ALA A 339 15.07 8.71 11.70
C ALA A 339 15.05 10.09 12.37
N ARG A 340 13.86 10.63 12.67
CA ARG A 340 13.71 11.89 13.41
C ARG A 340 14.10 11.73 14.86
N ILE A 341 13.64 10.69 15.55
CA ILE A 341 14.01 10.38 16.93
C ILE A 341 15.52 10.27 17.07
N LEU A 342 16.18 9.55 16.14
CA LEU A 342 17.64 9.45 16.08
C LEU A 342 18.34 10.81 16.00
N ARG A 343 17.87 11.70 15.12
CA ARG A 343 18.49 13.01 14.90
C ARG A 343 18.23 13.99 16.05
N SER A 344 17.06 13.92 16.69
CA SER A 344 16.74 14.78 17.84
C SER A 344 17.55 14.40 19.09
N GLY A 345 17.87 13.14 19.27
CA GLY A 345 18.70 12.67 20.39
C GLY A 345 20.17 13.07 20.33
N CYS A 346 20.69 13.42 19.14
CA CYS A 346 22.05 13.97 19.00
C CYS A 346 22.15 15.44 19.40
N ARG A 347 21.03 16.14 19.63
CA ARG A 347 20.97 17.57 19.96
C ARG A 347 20.60 17.77 21.44
N LYS A 348 21.55 17.66 22.34
CA LYS A 348 21.49 18.08 23.77
C LYS A 348 20.49 17.35 24.68
N SER A 349 20.98 16.47 25.57
CA SER A 349 20.45 16.38 26.93
C SER A 349 21.49 15.83 27.89
N SER A 350 21.65 16.54 28.98
CA SER A 350 22.49 16.23 30.15
C SER A 350 21.87 15.17 31.11
N PHE A 351 20.87 14.45 30.70
CA PHE A 351 20.17 13.41 31.49
C PHE A 351 20.32 12.01 30.89
N PRO A 352 20.13 10.91 31.63
CA PRO A 352 20.33 9.51 31.18
C PRO A 352 19.36 9.04 30.08
N THR A 353 18.87 9.95 29.26
CA THR A 353 18.05 9.70 28.06
C THR A 353 18.77 8.86 27.01
N HIS A 354 20.09 8.67 27.12
CA HIS A 354 20.91 7.88 26.18
C HIS A 354 20.47 6.41 26.05
N ILE A 355 19.97 5.81 27.15
CA ILE A 355 19.53 4.40 27.14
C ILE A 355 18.21 4.28 26.37
N TRP A 356 17.24 5.13 26.69
CA TRP A 356 15.95 5.14 26.02
C TRP A 356 16.03 5.53 24.55
N GLN A 357 16.93 6.43 24.21
CA GLN A 357 17.20 6.80 22.82
C GLN A 357 17.84 5.63 22.04
N LYS A 358 18.86 4.96 22.62
CA LYS A 358 19.44 3.75 22.02
C LYS A 358 18.40 2.63 21.87
N ALA A 359 17.54 2.44 22.85
CA ALA A 359 16.44 1.48 22.78
C ALA A 359 15.48 1.84 21.64
N ALA A 360 15.02 3.09 21.59
CA ALA A 360 14.09 3.56 20.52
C ALA A 360 14.74 3.48 19.13
N THR A 361 16.04 3.69 19.00
CA THR A 361 16.75 3.68 17.70
C THR A 361 17.05 2.28 17.17
N ASN A 362 17.24 1.31 18.06
CA ASN A 362 17.43 -0.08 17.69
C ASN A 362 16.09 -0.85 17.60
N PHE A 363 15.02 -0.28 18.16
CA PHE A 363 13.70 -0.90 18.17
C PHE A 363 13.21 -1.23 16.77
N LEU A 364 13.15 -0.24 15.85
CA LEU A 364 12.64 -0.48 14.49
C LEU A 364 13.45 -1.52 13.72
N PRO A 365 14.81 -1.51 13.71
CA PRO A 365 15.59 -2.58 13.09
C PRO A 365 15.33 -3.97 13.68
N VAL A 366 15.21 -4.09 15.00
CA VAL A 366 14.92 -5.37 15.66
C VAL A 366 13.49 -5.84 15.35
N ALA A 367 12.51 -4.95 15.41
CA ALA A 367 11.13 -5.26 15.07
C ALA A 367 11.00 -5.67 13.59
N ALA A 368 11.69 -4.99 12.69
CA ALA A 368 11.71 -5.31 11.27
C ALA A 368 12.36 -6.67 10.98
N LEU A 369 13.45 -7.00 11.69
CA LEU A 369 14.08 -8.31 11.57
C LEU A 369 13.14 -9.42 12.08
N LEU A 370 12.52 -9.22 13.24
CA LEU A 370 11.55 -10.17 13.80
C LEU A 370 10.33 -10.34 12.88
N TYR A 371 9.83 -9.23 12.32
CA TYR A 371 8.75 -9.22 11.34
C TYR A 371 9.11 -10.08 10.11
N ALA A 372 10.30 -9.86 9.54
CA ALA A 372 10.78 -10.60 8.38
C ALA A 372 10.97 -12.10 8.68
N LEU A 373 11.53 -12.45 9.85
CA LEU A 373 11.73 -13.83 10.25
C LEU A 373 10.39 -14.55 10.48
N LEU A 374 9.42 -13.92 11.16
CA LEU A 374 8.10 -14.51 11.38
C LEU A 374 7.33 -14.67 10.06
N SER A 375 7.38 -13.65 9.19
CA SER A 375 6.78 -13.72 7.86
C SER A 375 7.37 -14.87 7.05
N ALA A 376 8.70 -14.93 6.91
CA ALA A 376 9.37 -16.00 6.19
C ALA A 376 9.06 -17.39 6.77
N PHE A 377 9.09 -17.53 8.10
CA PHE A 377 8.79 -18.80 8.76
C PHE A 377 7.38 -19.28 8.46
N ILE A 378 6.38 -18.40 8.59
CA ILE A 378 4.97 -18.75 8.37
C ILE A 378 4.73 -19.14 6.92
N TYR A 379 5.30 -18.41 5.97
CA TYR A 379 5.06 -18.67 4.54
C TYR A 379 5.91 -19.81 3.96
N VAL A 380 7.00 -20.21 4.60
CA VAL A 380 7.78 -21.39 4.20
C VAL A 380 7.22 -22.69 4.79
N TYR A 381 6.71 -22.63 6.03
CA TYR A 381 6.27 -23.83 6.75
C TYR A 381 4.75 -23.92 6.93
N GLY A 382 4.00 -22.87 6.59
CA GLY A 382 2.55 -22.79 6.75
C GLY A 382 1.77 -23.04 5.47
N LEU A 383 2.43 -22.96 4.31
CA LEU A 383 1.90 -23.35 3.01
C LEU A 383 2.40 -24.73 2.62
#